data_35a51747cbda3d136824730e91d63ad3
#
_entry.id   35a51747cbda3d136824730e91d63ad3
#
_cell.length_a   1.000
_cell.length_b   1.000
_cell.length_c   1.000
_cell.angle_alpha   90.00
_cell.angle_beta   90.00
_cell.angle_gamma   90.00
#
_symmetry.space_group_name_H-M   'P 1'
#
loop_
_entity.id
_entity.type
_entity.pdbx_description
1 polymer ?
#
loop_
_entity_poly.entity_id
_entity_poly.type
_entity_poly.pdbx_seq_one_letter_code
_entity_poly.pdbx_strand_id
1 'polypeptide(L)'
;MPSESLRLSKSRYLSGLQCHKQLWWRVHEPDAPELSPTPGQQNLFAQGREVGERARGYVSGGELIDLPVYQHDNKVAATRAALQRDLPAIYEAWFLADETYVGVDILERTSRGHTVIEVKASNSRKPEHLPDATVQVHVLRRAWIQVERAEVMHLNPE
;
A
#
# COMPACT_ATOMS: atom_id res chain seq x y z
N MET A 1 -6.02 5.02 30.99
CA MET A 1 -6.02 4.35 29.68
C MET A 1 -5.00 5.06 28.81
N PRO A 2 -3.95 4.42 28.35
CA PRO A 2 -3.19 5.02 27.28
C PRO A 2 -4.15 5.16 26.10
N SER A 3 -4.33 6.37 25.56
CA SER A 3 -5.03 6.54 24.31
C SER A 3 -4.27 5.72 23.29
N GLU A 4 -4.89 4.68 22.71
CA GLU A 4 -4.35 4.09 21.49
C GLU A 4 -4.15 5.26 20.53
N SER A 5 -2.89 5.55 20.22
CA SER A 5 -2.59 6.59 19.27
C SER A 5 -3.29 6.22 17.96
N LEU A 6 -4.17 7.10 17.50
CA LEU A 6 -4.94 6.89 16.27
C LEU A 6 -3.97 6.88 15.10
N ARG A 7 -3.49 5.67 14.74
CA ARG A 7 -2.57 5.50 13.62
C ARG A 7 -3.31 5.69 12.30
N LEU A 8 -2.70 6.43 11.42
CA LEU A 8 -3.18 6.66 10.06
C LEU A 8 -2.77 5.50 9.16
N SER A 9 -3.67 5.02 8.31
CA SER A 9 -3.31 4.11 7.21
C SER A 9 -3.30 4.86 5.89
N LYS A 10 -2.59 4.33 4.88
CA LYS A 10 -2.60 4.87 3.52
C LYS A 10 -4.03 5.11 3.01
N SER A 11 -4.93 4.14 3.20
CA SER A 11 -6.33 4.26 2.78
C SER A 11 -7.10 5.37 3.51
N ARG A 12 -6.85 5.57 4.81
CA ARG A 12 -7.43 6.69 5.57
C ARG A 12 -6.89 8.03 5.11
N TYR A 13 -5.59 8.11 4.86
CA TYR A 13 -4.96 9.32 4.29
C TYR A 13 -5.59 9.71 2.96
N LEU A 14 -5.69 8.77 2.02
CA LEU A 14 -6.31 9.01 0.71
C LEU A 14 -7.80 9.37 0.83
N SER A 15 -8.53 8.73 1.76
CA SER A 15 -9.92 9.11 2.06
C SER A 15 -10.03 10.54 2.58
N GLY A 16 -9.09 10.98 3.40
CA GLY A 16 -9.04 12.35 3.92
C GLY A 16 -8.76 13.39 2.84
N LEU A 17 -7.90 13.07 1.88
CA LEU A 17 -7.66 13.94 0.72
C LEU A 17 -8.90 14.08 -0.16
N GLN A 18 -9.68 13.01 -0.28
CA GLN A 18 -10.91 13.01 -1.08
C GLN A 18 -12.07 13.70 -0.35
N CYS A 19 -12.29 13.38 0.94
CA CYS A 19 -13.38 13.88 1.74
C CYS A 19 -13.09 13.74 3.24
N HIS A 20 -12.98 14.86 3.96
CA HIS A 20 -12.74 14.85 5.41
C HIS A 20 -13.83 14.12 6.20
N LYS A 21 -15.10 14.22 5.77
CA LYS A 21 -16.21 13.52 6.38
C LYS A 21 -16.08 11.99 6.22
N GLN A 22 -15.60 11.52 5.06
CA GLN A 22 -15.33 10.10 4.83
C GLN A 22 -14.21 9.60 5.75
N LEU A 23 -13.15 10.39 5.95
CA LEU A 23 -12.10 10.07 6.91
C LEU A 23 -12.65 9.97 8.33
N TRP A 24 -13.50 10.92 8.72
CA TRP A 24 -14.13 10.93 10.04
C TRP A 24 -14.93 9.63 10.29
N TRP A 25 -15.77 9.22 9.33
CA TRP A 25 -16.51 7.96 9.42
C TRP A 25 -15.57 6.76 9.51
N ARG A 26 -14.53 6.68 8.68
CA ARG A 26 -13.56 5.56 8.71
C ARG A 26 -12.81 5.45 10.04
N VAL A 27 -12.74 6.49 10.80
CA VAL A 27 -12.07 6.53 12.11
C VAL A 27 -13.05 6.27 13.26
N HIS A 28 -14.21 6.91 13.23
CA HIS A 28 -15.15 6.96 14.36
C HIS A 28 -16.37 6.06 14.18
N GLU A 29 -16.79 5.80 12.94
CA GLU A 29 -17.94 4.97 12.59
C GLU A 29 -17.60 4.06 11.41
N PRO A 30 -16.65 3.11 11.57
CA PRO A 30 -16.15 2.30 10.46
C PRO A 30 -17.21 1.40 9.82
N ASP A 31 -18.29 1.11 10.54
CA ASP A 31 -19.43 0.29 10.07
C ASP A 31 -20.58 1.13 9.48
N ALA A 32 -20.36 2.45 9.27
CA ALA A 32 -21.37 3.33 8.68
C ALA A 32 -21.81 2.81 7.30
N PRO A 33 -23.13 2.74 7.02
CA PRO A 33 -23.64 2.24 5.74
C PRO A 33 -23.09 2.98 4.53
N GLU A 34 -22.74 4.27 4.68
CA GLU A 34 -22.15 5.12 3.66
C GLU A 34 -20.77 4.67 3.22
N LEU A 35 -20.08 3.88 4.04
CA LEU A 35 -18.77 3.30 3.73
C LEU A 35 -18.88 1.95 3.02
N SER A 36 -20.07 1.38 2.94
CA SER A 36 -20.30 0.10 2.29
C SER A 36 -20.02 0.21 0.78
N PRO A 37 -19.16 -0.65 0.22
CA PRO A 37 -18.85 -0.57 -1.20
C PRO A 37 -20.05 -0.99 -2.05
N THR A 38 -20.33 -0.23 -3.09
CA THR A 38 -21.30 -0.58 -4.10
C THR A 38 -20.89 -1.85 -4.87
N PRO A 39 -21.79 -2.59 -5.53
CA PRO A 39 -21.44 -3.73 -6.38
C PRO A 39 -20.37 -3.39 -7.43
N GLY A 40 -20.41 -2.21 -8.03
CA GLY A 40 -19.39 -1.74 -8.97
C GLY A 40 -18.03 -1.56 -8.32
N GLN A 41 -17.97 -1.01 -7.11
CA GLN A 41 -16.72 -0.88 -6.36
C GLN A 41 -16.16 -2.25 -5.93
N GLN A 42 -17.03 -3.20 -5.57
CA GLN A 42 -16.58 -4.57 -5.26
C GLN A 42 -15.93 -5.24 -6.46
N ASN A 43 -16.48 -5.06 -7.66
CA ASN A 43 -15.88 -5.55 -8.90
C ASN A 43 -14.52 -4.91 -9.18
N LEU A 44 -14.39 -3.59 -8.98
CA LEU A 44 -13.12 -2.90 -9.12
C LEU A 44 -12.06 -3.41 -8.12
N PHE A 45 -12.45 -3.71 -6.88
CA PHE A 45 -11.54 -4.30 -5.90
C PHE A 45 -11.12 -5.72 -6.29
N ALA A 46 -12.01 -6.52 -6.86
CA ALA A 46 -11.69 -7.85 -7.37
C ALA A 46 -10.68 -7.78 -8.53
N GLN A 47 -10.92 -6.89 -9.49
CA GLN A 47 -9.97 -6.64 -10.58
C GLN A 47 -8.60 -6.14 -10.05
N GLY A 48 -8.61 -5.23 -9.09
CA GLY A 48 -7.39 -4.73 -8.45
C GLY A 48 -6.54 -5.85 -7.85
N ARG A 49 -7.18 -6.79 -7.13
CA ARG A 49 -6.49 -7.97 -6.57
C ARG A 49 -5.88 -8.86 -7.67
N GLU A 50 -6.64 -9.19 -8.71
CA GLU A 50 -6.16 -10.01 -9.83
C GLU A 50 -4.97 -9.35 -10.53
N VAL A 51 -5.05 -8.05 -10.81
CA VAL A 51 -3.94 -7.30 -11.43
C VAL A 51 -2.71 -7.26 -10.51
N GLY A 52 -2.90 -7.07 -9.21
CA GLY A 52 -1.82 -7.13 -8.22
C GLY A 52 -1.11 -8.48 -8.18
N GLU A 53 -1.87 -9.58 -8.22
CA GLU A 53 -1.31 -10.93 -8.27
C GLU A 53 -0.49 -11.17 -9.56
N ARG A 54 -1.01 -10.75 -10.71
CA ARG A 54 -0.29 -10.86 -12.00
C ARG A 54 0.97 -9.99 -12.04
N ALA A 55 0.92 -8.80 -11.44
CA ALA A 55 2.04 -7.87 -11.40
C ALA A 55 3.28 -8.47 -10.74
N ARG A 56 3.12 -9.35 -9.74
CA ARG A 56 4.22 -10.05 -9.07
C ARG A 56 5.05 -10.91 -10.03
N GLY A 57 4.44 -11.37 -11.13
CA GLY A 57 5.15 -12.13 -12.18
C GLY A 57 6.16 -11.31 -12.98
N TYR A 58 6.00 -9.98 -13.01
CA TYR A 58 6.94 -9.08 -13.71
C TYR A 58 8.19 -8.77 -12.89
N VAL A 59 8.11 -8.91 -11.56
CA VAL A 59 9.26 -8.78 -10.65
C VAL A 59 9.36 -10.08 -9.87
N SER A 60 9.88 -11.12 -10.51
CA SER A 60 9.88 -12.49 -9.98
C SER A 60 10.90 -12.71 -8.86
N GLY A 61 10.71 -13.78 -8.11
CA GLY A 61 11.64 -14.22 -7.05
C GLY A 61 11.46 -13.52 -5.71
N GLY A 62 10.42 -12.70 -5.56
CA GLY A 62 10.09 -12.04 -4.31
C GLY A 62 9.34 -12.93 -3.33
N GLU A 63 9.13 -12.41 -2.12
CA GLU A 63 8.35 -13.05 -1.06
C GLU A 63 7.10 -12.24 -0.76
N LEU A 64 5.96 -12.92 -0.63
CA LEU A 64 4.69 -12.33 -0.26
C LEU A 64 4.54 -12.25 1.27
N ILE A 65 4.22 -11.07 1.79
CA ILE A 65 3.80 -10.90 3.18
C ILE A 65 2.31 -11.26 3.29
N ASP A 66 2.03 -12.56 3.39
CA ASP A 66 0.67 -13.11 3.41
C ASP A 66 0.13 -13.18 4.84
N LEU A 67 -0.33 -12.03 5.34
CA LEU A 67 -0.95 -11.89 6.66
C LEU A 67 -2.27 -11.12 6.54
N PRO A 68 -3.24 -11.38 7.44
CA PRO A 68 -4.52 -10.66 7.45
C PRO A 68 -4.35 -9.14 7.50
N VAL A 69 -5.23 -8.41 6.82
CA VAL A 69 -5.14 -6.95 6.66
C VAL A 69 -5.11 -6.21 8.01
N TYR A 70 -5.84 -6.71 9.01
CA TYR A 70 -5.91 -6.11 10.34
C TYR A 70 -4.66 -6.35 11.21
N GLN A 71 -3.74 -7.22 10.78
CA GLN A 71 -2.50 -7.50 11.52
C GLN A 71 -1.36 -6.59 11.08
N HIS A 72 -1.55 -5.28 11.15
CA HIS A 72 -0.60 -4.28 10.67
C HIS A 72 0.80 -4.44 11.29
N ASP A 73 0.89 -4.55 12.62
CA ASP A 73 2.19 -4.68 13.31
C ASP A 73 2.92 -5.98 12.93
N ASN A 74 2.19 -7.08 12.77
CA ASN A 74 2.75 -8.36 12.32
C ASN A 74 3.27 -8.27 10.87
N LYS A 75 2.55 -7.56 9.99
CA LYS A 75 3.01 -7.31 8.62
C LYS A 75 4.28 -6.47 8.58
N VAL A 76 4.37 -5.43 9.41
CA VAL A 76 5.60 -4.62 9.55
C VAL A 76 6.76 -5.47 10.06
N ALA A 77 6.54 -6.32 11.06
CA ALA A 77 7.57 -7.22 11.59
C ALA A 77 8.03 -8.24 10.53
N ALA A 78 7.10 -8.86 9.79
CA ALA A 78 7.41 -9.79 8.71
C ALA A 78 8.18 -9.11 7.57
N THR A 79 7.79 -7.89 7.17
CA THR A 79 8.52 -7.09 6.19
C THR A 79 9.95 -6.80 6.64
N ARG A 80 10.13 -6.41 7.92
CA ARG A 80 11.47 -6.18 8.48
C ARG A 80 12.33 -7.43 8.44
N ALA A 81 11.78 -8.60 8.75
CA ALA A 81 12.48 -9.88 8.65
C ALA A 81 12.83 -10.23 7.19
N ALA A 82 11.94 -9.96 6.24
CA ALA A 82 12.19 -10.17 4.81
C ALA A 82 13.31 -9.26 4.27
N LEU A 83 13.38 -8.01 4.72
CA LEU A 83 14.44 -7.05 4.33
C LEU A 83 15.86 -7.50 4.73
N GLN A 84 15.98 -8.35 5.77
CA GLN A 84 17.27 -8.91 6.19
C GLN A 84 17.79 -10.02 5.26
N ARG A 85 16.95 -10.50 4.37
CA ARG A 85 17.32 -11.53 3.38
C ARG A 85 17.62 -10.89 2.03
N ASP A 86 18.45 -11.55 1.24
CA ASP A 86 18.79 -11.08 -0.10
C ASP A 86 17.70 -11.46 -1.12
N LEU A 87 16.53 -10.87 -0.95
CA LEU A 87 15.38 -11.09 -1.83
C LEU A 87 15.34 -10.03 -2.92
N PRO A 88 15.03 -10.39 -4.18
CA PRO A 88 14.89 -9.42 -5.27
C PRO A 88 13.66 -8.51 -5.09
N ALA A 89 12.64 -8.99 -4.41
CA ALA A 89 11.45 -8.21 -4.12
C ALA A 89 10.73 -8.69 -2.85
N ILE A 90 9.91 -7.81 -2.28
CA ILE A 90 8.93 -8.15 -1.24
C ILE A 90 7.57 -7.65 -1.75
N TYR A 91 6.59 -8.55 -1.79
CA TYR A 91 5.23 -8.20 -2.19
C TYR A 91 4.37 -7.94 -0.97
N GLU A 92 3.47 -6.97 -1.06
CA GLU A 92 2.63 -6.51 0.07
C GLU A 92 3.47 -6.12 1.29
N ALA A 93 4.58 -5.42 1.07
CA ALA A 93 5.47 -4.96 2.13
C ALA A 93 4.82 -3.86 2.97
N TRP A 94 4.91 -3.94 4.30
CA TRP A 94 4.29 -2.97 5.21
C TRP A 94 5.29 -2.21 6.06
N PHE A 95 5.06 -0.90 6.17
CA PHE A 95 5.90 0.01 6.92
C PHE A 95 5.09 0.88 7.86
N LEU A 96 5.72 1.28 8.96
CA LEU A 96 5.17 2.22 9.92
C LEU A 96 6.24 3.27 10.25
N ALA A 97 5.91 4.54 10.05
CA ALA A 97 6.66 5.67 10.56
C ALA A 97 5.72 6.87 10.79
N ASP A 98 6.06 7.73 11.75
CA ASP A 98 5.26 8.90 12.10
C ASP A 98 3.76 8.57 12.28
N GLU A 99 3.47 7.49 13.03
CA GLU A 99 2.10 6.96 13.27
C GLU A 99 1.30 6.66 12.00
N THR A 100 1.98 6.43 10.87
CA THR A 100 1.35 6.16 9.57
C THR A 100 1.78 4.80 9.02
N TYR A 101 0.79 3.93 8.76
CA TYR A 101 1.01 2.68 8.05
C TYR A 101 0.86 2.84 6.55
N VAL A 102 1.78 2.24 5.80
CA VAL A 102 1.63 2.05 4.35
C VAL A 102 1.91 0.61 3.95
N GLY A 103 1.09 0.09 3.02
CA GLY A 103 1.38 -1.13 2.29
C GLY A 103 1.92 -0.76 0.91
N VAL A 104 2.95 -1.45 0.46
CA VAL A 104 3.58 -1.32 -0.86
C VAL A 104 3.30 -2.60 -1.64
N ASP A 105 2.70 -2.49 -2.81
CA ASP A 105 2.35 -3.67 -3.60
C ASP A 105 3.58 -4.49 -3.96
N ILE A 106 4.62 -3.83 -4.50
CA ILE A 106 5.91 -4.47 -4.82
C ILE A 106 7.04 -3.53 -4.38
N LEU A 107 7.90 -4.02 -3.50
CA LEU A 107 9.15 -3.38 -3.13
C LEU A 107 10.29 -4.14 -3.80
N GLU A 108 10.78 -3.64 -4.92
CA GLU A 108 11.88 -4.25 -5.68
C GLU A 108 13.23 -3.77 -5.16
N ARG A 109 14.15 -4.70 -4.96
CA ARG A 109 15.54 -4.38 -4.59
C ARG A 109 16.33 -3.92 -5.81
N THR A 110 17.11 -2.87 -5.65
CA THR A 110 18.04 -2.36 -6.67
C THR A 110 19.46 -2.30 -6.12
N SER A 111 20.44 -2.00 -6.96
CA SER A 111 21.82 -1.79 -6.52
C SER A 111 22.00 -0.56 -5.62
N ARG A 112 21.05 0.38 -5.61
CA ARG A 112 21.10 1.65 -4.87
C ARG A 112 20.01 1.79 -3.82
N GLY A 113 19.25 0.73 -3.53
CA GLY A 113 18.17 0.75 -2.57
C GLY A 113 16.95 -0.03 -3.05
N HIS A 114 15.79 0.64 -3.16
CA HIS A 114 14.55 0.00 -3.56
C HIS A 114 13.73 0.86 -4.53
N THR A 115 13.03 0.22 -5.44
CA THR A 115 11.93 0.81 -6.20
C THR A 115 10.61 0.46 -5.51
N VAL A 116 9.80 1.48 -5.25
CA VAL A 116 8.41 1.32 -4.81
C VAL A 116 7.53 1.22 -6.05
N ILE A 117 6.83 0.11 -6.24
CA ILE A 117 5.92 -0.08 -7.38
C ILE A 117 4.50 -0.20 -6.84
N GLU A 118 3.67 0.78 -7.18
CA GLU A 118 2.23 0.78 -6.93
C GLU A 118 1.51 0.22 -8.14
N VAL A 119 0.69 -0.81 -7.94
CA VAL A 119 -0.03 -1.50 -9.01
C VAL A 119 -1.46 -0.97 -9.12
N LYS A 120 -1.87 -0.61 -10.32
CA LYS A 120 -3.21 -0.07 -10.60
C LYS A 120 -3.91 -0.83 -11.73
N ALA A 121 -5.17 -1.22 -11.48
CA ALA A 121 -6.04 -1.82 -12.50
C ALA A 121 -6.66 -0.75 -13.43
N SER A 122 -5.86 0.21 -13.85
CA SER A 122 -6.22 1.24 -14.82
C SER A 122 -5.34 1.11 -16.05
N ASN A 123 -5.81 1.61 -17.18
CA ASN A 123 -5.07 1.59 -18.44
C ASN A 123 -4.17 2.82 -18.66
N SER A 124 -4.04 3.67 -17.66
CA SER A 124 -3.19 4.85 -17.70
C SER A 124 -2.89 5.36 -16.30
N ARG A 125 -1.82 6.15 -16.19
CA ARG A 125 -1.52 6.89 -14.97
C ARG A 125 -2.55 8.01 -14.77
N LYS A 126 -3.05 8.16 -13.55
CA LYS A 126 -4.00 9.18 -13.16
C LYS A 126 -3.41 10.10 -12.08
N PRO A 127 -3.87 11.37 -11.98
CA PRO A 127 -3.38 12.31 -10.97
C PRO A 127 -3.50 11.79 -9.52
N GLU A 128 -4.56 11.06 -9.20
CA GLU A 128 -4.78 10.47 -7.88
C GLU A 128 -3.77 9.40 -7.48
N HIS A 129 -2.99 8.85 -8.41
CA HIS A 129 -1.92 7.91 -8.11
C HIS A 129 -0.70 8.59 -7.48
N LEU A 130 -0.52 9.90 -7.69
CA LEU A 130 0.62 10.64 -7.15
C LEU A 130 0.59 10.77 -5.63
N PRO A 131 -0.50 11.19 -4.98
CA PRO A 131 -0.59 11.17 -3.50
C PRO A 131 -0.38 9.79 -2.91
N ASP A 132 -0.88 8.74 -3.56
CA ASP A 132 -0.71 7.34 -3.15
C ASP A 132 0.78 6.94 -3.12
N ALA A 133 1.50 7.15 -4.20
CA ALA A 133 2.94 6.89 -4.26
C ALA A 133 3.74 7.79 -3.30
N THR A 134 3.34 9.05 -3.15
CA THR A 134 4.05 10.03 -2.31
C THR A 134 4.02 9.65 -0.83
N VAL A 135 2.86 9.26 -0.30
CA VAL A 135 2.77 8.86 1.12
C VAL A 135 3.60 7.60 1.40
N GLN A 136 3.64 6.66 0.46
CA GLN A 136 4.48 5.47 0.57
C GLN A 136 5.97 5.85 0.65
N VAL A 137 6.46 6.63 -0.31
CA VAL A 137 7.87 7.09 -0.32
C VAL A 137 8.20 7.86 0.96
N HIS A 138 7.30 8.73 1.42
CA HIS A 138 7.51 9.47 2.67
C HIS A 138 7.70 8.52 3.85
N VAL A 139 6.77 7.59 4.08
CA VAL A 139 6.84 6.65 5.21
C VAL A 139 8.05 5.73 5.11
N LEU A 140 8.37 5.21 3.92
CA LEU A 140 9.55 4.37 3.75
C LEU A 140 10.84 5.11 4.11
N ARG A 141 11.01 6.34 3.64
CA ARG A 141 12.18 7.17 3.98
C ARG A 141 12.27 7.45 5.48
N ARG A 142 11.14 7.72 6.13
CA ARG A 142 11.07 7.89 7.59
C ARG A 142 11.36 6.59 8.35
N ALA A 143 11.08 5.44 7.74
CA ALA A 143 11.43 4.10 8.25
C ALA A 143 12.87 3.67 7.87
N TRP A 144 13.71 4.60 7.38
CA TRP A 144 15.11 4.40 6.98
C TRP A 144 15.29 3.45 5.79
N ILE A 145 14.30 3.32 4.94
CA ILE A 145 14.40 2.58 3.68
C ILE A 145 14.90 3.53 2.59
N GLN A 146 15.99 3.16 1.94
CA GLN A 146 16.49 3.92 0.81
C GLN A 146 15.61 3.66 -0.42
N VAL A 147 14.81 4.64 -0.78
CA VAL A 147 13.94 4.63 -1.97
C VAL A 147 14.66 5.33 -3.11
N GLU A 148 15.02 4.58 -4.15
CA GLU A 148 15.64 5.11 -5.37
C GLU A 148 14.60 5.81 -6.23
N ARG A 149 13.45 5.15 -6.46
CA ARG A 149 12.34 5.68 -7.25
C ARG A 149 11.01 5.07 -6.86
N ALA A 150 9.93 5.70 -7.33
CA ALA A 150 8.58 5.19 -7.24
C ALA A 150 7.96 5.11 -8.64
N GLU A 151 7.27 4.01 -8.92
CA GLU A 151 6.65 3.71 -10.19
C GLU A 151 5.19 3.34 -10.01
N VAL A 152 4.39 3.63 -11.02
CA VAL A 152 3.01 3.13 -11.13
C VAL A 152 2.98 2.10 -12.26
N MET A 153 2.71 0.86 -11.92
CA MET A 153 2.46 -0.22 -12.87
C MET A 153 0.97 -0.25 -13.19
N HIS A 154 0.59 -0.10 -14.44
CA HIS A 154 -0.80 -0.13 -14.89
C HIS A 154 -0.96 -1.06 -16.09
N LEU A 155 -2.22 -1.36 -16.44
CA LEU A 155 -2.52 -2.22 -17.58
C LEU A 155 -2.11 -1.53 -18.88
N ASN A 156 -1.51 -2.29 -19.80
CA ASN A 156 -1.32 -1.85 -21.17
C ASN A 156 -2.58 -2.20 -21.99
N PRO A 157 -3.24 -1.24 -22.64
CA PRO A 157 -4.44 -1.51 -23.43
C PRO A 157 -4.17 -2.18 -24.81
N GLU A 158 -2.88 -2.38 -25.21
CA GLU A 158 -2.48 -3.03 -26.46
C GLU A 158 -2.41 -4.57 -26.36
#